data_1bb9926c6d246268a081a5f1e55b453c
#
_entry.id   1bb9926c6d246268a081a5f1e55b453c
#
_cell.length_a   1.000
_cell.length_b   1.000
_cell.length_c   1.000
_cell.angle_alpha   90.00
_cell.angle_beta   90.00
_cell.angle_gamma   90.00
#
_symmetry.space_group_name_H-M   'P 1'
#
loop_
_entity.id
_entity.type
_entity.pdbx_description
1 polymer ?
#
loop_
_entity_poly.entity_id
_entity_poly.type
_entity_poly.pdbx_seq_one_letter_code
_entity_poly.pdbx_strand_id
1 'polypeptide(L)'
;KIRAARRAYYNEDAPFLSDAEYDALYRRLEIIEAEHPLIIANDSPTQEVGGEAIEAFAPVTHLQRMYSLEDVFSFEELRAWLTKTDESVRTLTGAAPRWLTELKIDGLAVNLLYRNGTLVRAATRGDGTTGEDVTHNVRTIASIPQQLSGKNHPEEIEIRGEVFISSADFEKLNES
;
A
#
# COMPACT_ATOMS: atom_id res chain seq x y z
N LYS A 1 18.62 3.98 -10.95
CA LYS A 1 18.25 5.22 -10.28
C LYS A 1 16.97 5.02 -9.46
N ILE A 2 15.88 4.46 -10.05
CA ILE A 2 14.59 4.18 -9.35
C ILE A 2 14.84 3.30 -8.11
N ARG A 3 15.53 2.15 -8.23
CA ARG A 3 15.85 1.29 -7.09
C ARG A 3 16.64 2.01 -5.98
N ALA A 4 17.60 2.84 -6.35
CA ALA A 4 18.37 3.62 -5.38
C ALA A 4 17.49 4.66 -4.66
N ALA A 5 16.60 5.34 -5.38
CA ALA A 5 15.66 6.29 -4.80
C ALA A 5 14.66 5.59 -3.87
N ARG A 6 14.17 4.42 -4.28
CA ARG A 6 13.28 3.59 -3.48
C ARG A 6 13.95 3.15 -2.16
N ARG A 7 15.19 2.67 -2.22
CA ARG A 7 15.96 2.31 -1.01
C ARG A 7 16.18 3.52 -0.10
N ALA A 8 16.59 4.66 -0.66
CA ALA A 8 16.81 5.88 0.12
C ALA A 8 15.53 6.36 0.81
N TYR A 9 14.36 6.24 0.15
CA TYR A 9 13.08 6.61 0.71
C TYR A 9 12.62 5.63 1.81
N TYR A 10 12.59 4.32 1.51
CA TYR A 10 11.98 3.33 2.41
C TYR A 10 12.91 2.80 3.50
N ASN A 11 14.22 2.76 3.26
CA ASN A 11 15.15 2.09 4.16
C ASN A 11 16.12 3.05 4.86
N GLU A 12 16.40 4.22 4.27
CA GLU A 12 17.45 5.13 4.75
C GLU A 12 16.88 6.45 5.28
N ASP A 13 15.58 6.69 5.10
CA ASP A 13 14.90 7.96 5.43
C ASP A 13 15.65 9.21 4.88
N ALA A 14 16.25 9.06 3.71
CA ALA A 14 17.12 10.05 3.08
C ALA A 14 16.79 10.21 1.59
N PRO A 15 15.57 10.60 1.21
CA PRO A 15 15.18 10.73 -0.18
C PRO A 15 16.03 11.79 -0.88
N PHE A 16 16.57 11.44 -2.06
CA PHE A 16 17.35 12.35 -2.90
C PHE A 16 16.62 12.76 -4.19
N LEU A 17 15.39 12.31 -4.38
CA LEU A 17 14.46 12.74 -5.42
C LEU A 17 13.19 13.23 -4.75
N SER A 18 12.56 14.23 -5.34
CA SER A 18 11.18 14.58 -5.01
C SER A 18 10.23 13.50 -5.55
N ASP A 19 9.01 13.42 -4.99
CA ASP A 19 7.98 12.49 -5.44
C ASP A 19 7.70 12.65 -6.93
N ALA A 20 7.58 13.89 -7.42
CA ALA A 20 7.36 14.19 -8.84
C ALA A 20 8.51 13.69 -9.75
N GLU A 21 9.77 13.79 -9.29
CA GLU A 21 10.92 13.28 -10.05
C GLU A 21 10.97 11.76 -10.05
N TYR A 22 10.58 11.14 -8.93
CA TYR A 22 10.49 9.69 -8.82
C TYR A 22 9.39 9.16 -9.76
N ASP A 23 8.20 9.72 -9.71
CA ASP A 23 7.04 9.32 -10.53
C ASP A 23 7.33 9.48 -12.02
N ALA A 24 8.00 10.57 -12.43
CA ALA A 24 8.40 10.78 -13.81
C ALA A 24 9.38 9.69 -14.30
N LEU A 25 10.30 9.24 -13.45
CA LEU A 25 11.24 8.17 -13.79
C LEU A 25 10.54 6.81 -13.83
N TYR A 26 9.63 6.56 -12.90
CA TYR A 26 8.87 5.31 -12.83
C TYR A 26 7.97 5.16 -14.05
N ARG A 27 7.20 6.20 -14.38
CA ARG A 27 6.35 6.23 -15.57
C ARG A 27 7.15 6.05 -16.87
N ARG A 28 8.34 6.64 -16.97
CA ARG A 28 9.21 6.43 -18.13
C ARG A 28 9.64 4.96 -18.26
N LEU A 29 9.90 4.29 -17.14
CA LEU A 29 10.22 2.87 -17.14
C LEU A 29 9.02 2.03 -17.62
N GLU A 30 7.80 2.30 -17.12
CA GLU A 30 6.58 1.63 -17.55
C GLU A 30 6.36 1.76 -19.07
N ILE A 31 6.55 2.95 -19.64
CA ILE A 31 6.44 3.18 -21.08
C ILE A 31 7.45 2.33 -21.84
N ILE A 32 8.72 2.33 -21.42
CA ILE A 32 9.79 1.55 -22.07
C ILE A 32 9.45 0.04 -22.02
N GLU A 33 8.98 -0.45 -20.89
CA GLU A 33 8.61 -1.86 -20.73
C GLU A 33 7.38 -2.23 -21.56
N ALA A 34 6.40 -1.33 -21.68
CA ALA A 34 5.23 -1.52 -22.54
C ALA A 34 5.61 -1.56 -24.04
N GLU A 35 6.56 -0.72 -24.47
CA GLU A 35 7.05 -0.71 -25.85
C GLU A 35 7.97 -1.91 -26.15
N HIS A 36 8.64 -2.45 -25.13
CA HIS A 36 9.62 -3.51 -25.25
C HIS A 36 9.42 -4.65 -24.25
N PRO A 37 8.33 -5.43 -24.34
CA PRO A 37 8.00 -6.46 -23.34
C PRO A 37 9.10 -7.50 -23.10
N LEU A 38 9.97 -7.73 -24.07
CA LEU A 38 11.04 -8.73 -23.98
C LEU A 38 12.23 -8.29 -23.11
N ILE A 39 12.31 -7.01 -22.73
CA ILE A 39 13.39 -6.51 -21.87
C ILE A 39 12.97 -6.39 -20.40
N ILE A 40 11.73 -6.69 -20.08
CA ILE A 40 11.25 -6.63 -18.69
C ILE A 40 12.05 -7.63 -17.86
N ALA A 41 12.83 -7.11 -16.92
CA ALA A 41 13.56 -7.94 -15.97
C ALA A 41 12.62 -8.43 -14.86
N ASN A 42 12.83 -9.67 -14.41
CA ASN A 42 12.01 -10.25 -13.32
C ASN A 42 12.10 -9.44 -12.01
N ASP A 43 13.17 -8.69 -11.84
CA ASP A 43 13.46 -7.80 -10.71
C ASP A 43 13.17 -6.32 -11.06
N SER A 44 12.39 -6.03 -12.10
CA SER A 44 12.07 -4.64 -12.43
C SER A 44 11.31 -3.95 -11.30
N PRO A 45 11.61 -2.68 -11.00
CA PRO A 45 10.84 -1.89 -10.03
C PRO A 45 9.34 -1.83 -10.30
N THR A 46 8.90 -2.03 -11.54
CA THR A 46 7.48 -2.10 -11.93
C THR A 46 6.82 -3.42 -11.55
N GLN A 47 7.61 -4.47 -11.29
CA GLN A 47 7.15 -5.79 -10.88
C GLN A 47 7.22 -6.00 -9.37
N GLU A 48 7.83 -5.08 -8.64
CA GLU A 48 8.07 -5.16 -7.20
C GLU A 48 7.32 -4.07 -6.44
N VAL A 49 6.81 -4.40 -5.26
CA VAL A 49 6.36 -3.41 -4.28
C VAL A 49 7.58 -2.85 -3.54
N GLY A 50 7.66 -1.55 -3.32
CA GLY A 50 8.83 -0.92 -2.68
C GLY A 50 8.96 -1.26 -1.20
N GLY A 51 10.21 -1.34 -0.73
CA GLY A 51 10.60 -1.55 0.67
C GLY A 51 11.04 -2.98 0.97
N GLU A 52 12.20 -3.13 1.63
CA GLU A 52 12.65 -4.38 2.26
C GLU A 52 12.38 -4.31 3.75
N ALA A 53 12.07 -5.45 4.40
CA ALA A 53 11.89 -5.51 5.86
C ALA A 53 13.19 -5.11 6.58
N ILE A 54 13.11 -4.23 7.58
CA ILE A 54 14.25 -3.83 8.40
C ILE A 54 14.53 -4.96 9.42
N GLU A 55 15.79 -5.37 9.58
CA GLU A 55 16.19 -6.48 10.48
C GLU A 55 15.77 -6.30 11.96
N ALA A 56 15.38 -5.09 12.38
CA ALA A 56 14.93 -4.80 13.74
C ALA A 56 13.57 -5.42 14.10
N PHE A 57 12.75 -5.78 13.11
CA PHE A 57 11.43 -6.37 13.31
C PHE A 57 11.38 -7.77 12.69
N ALA A 58 10.62 -8.66 13.33
CA ALA A 58 10.44 -10.01 12.79
C ALA A 58 9.68 -9.96 11.44
N PRO A 59 10.15 -10.70 10.42
CA PRO A 59 9.45 -10.75 9.15
C PRO A 59 8.11 -11.49 9.27
N VAL A 60 7.10 -10.98 8.57
CA VAL A 60 5.75 -11.54 8.54
C VAL A 60 5.31 -11.75 7.10
N THR A 61 4.99 -12.98 6.73
CA THR A 61 4.37 -13.28 5.45
C THR A 61 2.86 -13.00 5.52
N HIS A 62 2.34 -12.23 4.57
CA HIS A 62 0.92 -11.95 4.43
C HIS A 62 0.15 -13.17 3.93
N LEU A 63 -1.09 -13.36 4.39
CA LEU A 63 -1.98 -14.42 3.88
C LEU A 63 -2.35 -14.16 2.42
N GLN A 64 -2.53 -12.90 2.07
CA GLN A 64 -2.81 -12.43 0.71
C GLN A 64 -1.87 -11.28 0.38
N ARG A 65 -1.30 -11.28 -0.82
CA ARG A 65 -0.40 -10.23 -1.27
C ARG A 65 -1.05 -8.85 -1.15
N MET A 66 -0.30 -7.89 -0.65
CA MET A 66 -0.66 -6.47 -0.61
C MET A 66 -0.15 -5.79 -1.88
N TYR A 67 -1.06 -5.33 -2.71
CA TYR A 67 -0.73 -4.61 -3.94
C TYR A 67 -0.64 -3.11 -3.69
N SER A 68 0.12 -2.40 -4.54
CA SER A 68 0.04 -0.95 -4.67
C SER A 68 -1.18 -0.55 -5.49
N LEU A 69 -1.58 0.71 -5.39
CA LEU A 69 -2.60 1.30 -6.27
C LEU A 69 -1.91 1.82 -7.54
N GLU A 70 -2.65 1.77 -8.65
CA GLU A 70 -2.25 2.46 -9.88
C GLU A 70 -2.62 3.94 -9.77
N ASP A 71 -1.78 4.80 -10.34
CA ASP A 71 -1.99 6.24 -10.33
C ASP A 71 -2.46 6.73 -11.71
N VAL A 72 -3.26 7.79 -11.72
CA VAL A 72 -3.63 8.53 -12.92
C VAL A 72 -3.32 10.01 -12.69
N PHE A 73 -2.79 10.69 -13.73
CA PHE A 73 -2.31 12.07 -13.61
C PHE A 73 -3.11 13.07 -14.44
N SER A 74 -4.17 12.60 -15.13
CA SER A 74 -5.06 13.46 -15.89
C SER A 74 -6.51 12.97 -15.83
N PHE A 75 -7.45 13.89 -16.09
CA PHE A 75 -8.86 13.52 -16.21
C PHE A 75 -9.13 12.61 -17.43
N GLU A 76 -8.33 12.68 -18.46
CA GLU A 76 -8.39 11.80 -19.63
C GLU A 76 -8.03 10.36 -19.23
N GLU A 77 -6.95 10.17 -18.51
CA GLU A 77 -6.54 8.88 -17.97
C GLU A 77 -7.59 8.31 -17.01
N LEU A 78 -8.12 9.14 -16.11
CA LEU A 78 -9.19 8.74 -15.20
C LEU A 78 -10.43 8.26 -15.96
N ARG A 79 -10.87 9.00 -16.98
CA ARG A 79 -12.02 8.60 -17.80
C ARG A 79 -11.79 7.29 -18.53
N ALA A 80 -10.60 7.11 -19.11
CA ALA A 80 -10.24 5.87 -19.80
C ALA A 80 -10.25 4.67 -18.82
N TRP A 81 -9.69 4.83 -17.64
CA TRP A 81 -9.69 3.82 -16.59
C TRP A 81 -11.11 3.50 -16.11
N LEU A 82 -11.94 4.51 -15.83
CA LEU A 82 -13.34 4.34 -15.44
C LEU A 82 -14.13 3.57 -16.51
N THR A 83 -13.98 3.92 -17.80
CA THR A 83 -14.67 3.26 -18.90
C THR A 83 -14.29 1.78 -18.98
N LYS A 84 -12.99 1.49 -18.97
CA LYS A 84 -12.48 0.10 -19.00
C LYS A 84 -12.99 -0.72 -17.81
N THR A 85 -12.98 -0.11 -16.61
CA THR A 85 -13.42 -0.79 -15.39
C THR A 85 -14.93 -1.03 -15.40
N ASP A 86 -15.73 -0.05 -15.84
CA ASP A 86 -17.17 -0.19 -16.02
C ASP A 86 -17.52 -1.36 -16.94
N GLU A 87 -16.87 -1.46 -18.09
CA GLU A 87 -17.06 -2.56 -19.05
C GLU A 87 -16.70 -3.91 -18.45
N SER A 88 -15.59 -3.98 -17.73
CA SER A 88 -15.12 -5.20 -17.06
C SER A 88 -16.11 -5.66 -15.99
N VAL A 89 -16.56 -4.73 -15.12
CA VAL A 89 -17.53 -5.05 -14.05
C VAL A 89 -18.87 -5.47 -14.65
N ARG A 90 -19.37 -4.77 -15.65
CA ARG A 90 -20.63 -5.15 -16.34
C ARG A 90 -20.54 -6.53 -16.95
N THR A 91 -19.42 -6.87 -17.57
CA THR A 91 -19.20 -8.20 -18.17
C THR A 91 -19.21 -9.31 -17.11
N LEU A 92 -18.59 -9.06 -15.95
CA LEU A 92 -18.48 -10.04 -14.86
C LEU A 92 -19.76 -10.16 -14.03
N THR A 93 -20.47 -9.07 -13.79
CA THR A 93 -21.58 -9.03 -12.80
C THR A 93 -22.95 -8.80 -13.43
N GLY A 94 -23.02 -8.41 -14.70
CA GLY A 94 -24.25 -7.98 -15.38
C GLY A 94 -24.79 -6.61 -14.95
N ALA A 95 -24.09 -5.89 -14.04
CA ALA A 95 -24.54 -4.62 -13.46
C ALA A 95 -23.45 -3.55 -13.60
N ALA A 96 -23.87 -2.28 -13.63
CA ALA A 96 -22.94 -1.16 -13.57
C ALA A 96 -22.32 -1.05 -12.17
N PRO A 97 -21.02 -0.71 -12.06
CA PRO A 97 -20.42 -0.44 -10.76
C PRO A 97 -21.00 0.82 -10.13
N ARG A 98 -20.90 0.86 -8.81
CA ARG A 98 -21.12 2.09 -8.03
C ARG A 98 -19.74 2.57 -7.57
N TRP A 99 -19.46 3.82 -7.83
CA TRP A 99 -18.16 4.43 -7.50
C TRP A 99 -18.23 5.08 -6.12
N LEU A 100 -17.19 4.86 -5.34
CA LEU A 100 -16.87 5.57 -4.11
C LEU A 100 -15.55 6.31 -4.34
N THR A 101 -15.46 7.55 -3.87
CA THR A 101 -14.23 8.35 -3.89
C THR A 101 -13.85 8.68 -2.46
N GLU A 102 -12.56 8.51 -2.15
CA GLU A 102 -12.00 8.76 -0.83
C GLU A 102 -10.68 9.50 -0.97
N LEU A 103 -10.24 10.16 0.10
CA LEU A 103 -8.89 10.71 0.16
C LEU A 103 -7.89 9.55 0.27
N LYS A 104 -6.86 9.59 -0.56
CA LYS A 104 -5.70 8.71 -0.38
C LYS A 104 -4.79 9.34 0.66
N ILE A 105 -4.99 8.93 1.90
CA ILE A 105 -4.14 9.39 3.01
C ILE A 105 -2.73 8.83 2.83
N ASP A 106 -1.74 9.67 3.08
CA ASP A 106 -0.33 9.29 3.10
C ASP A 106 0.08 8.87 4.51
N GLY A 107 0.72 7.71 4.63
CA GLY A 107 1.11 7.13 5.91
C GLY A 107 1.82 5.78 5.71
N LEU A 108 1.66 4.88 6.67
CA LEU A 108 2.21 3.53 6.65
C LEU A 108 1.11 2.50 6.44
N ALA A 109 1.15 1.80 5.32
CA ALA A 109 0.21 0.73 5.03
C ALA A 109 0.40 -0.43 6.03
N VAL A 110 -0.70 -0.86 6.65
CA VAL A 110 -0.71 -1.95 7.61
C VAL A 110 -1.75 -3.01 7.26
N ASN A 111 -1.42 -4.24 7.62
CA ASN A 111 -2.30 -5.40 7.55
C ASN A 111 -2.56 -5.90 8.99
N LEU A 112 -3.82 -5.91 9.39
CA LEU A 112 -4.29 -6.34 10.71
C LEU A 112 -4.94 -7.70 10.57
N LEU A 113 -4.35 -8.72 11.19
CA LEU A 113 -4.92 -10.08 11.22
C LEU A 113 -5.71 -10.28 12.51
N TYR A 114 -7.00 -10.56 12.35
CA TYR A 114 -7.88 -10.97 13.43
C TYR A 114 -8.22 -12.45 13.30
N ARG A 115 -8.19 -13.16 14.42
CA ARG A 115 -8.69 -14.54 14.56
C ARG A 115 -9.76 -14.60 15.66
N ASN A 116 -10.89 -15.18 15.34
CA ASN A 116 -12.04 -15.22 16.26
C ASN A 116 -12.36 -13.85 16.88
N GLY A 117 -12.23 -12.79 16.05
CA GLY A 117 -12.47 -11.42 16.45
C GLY A 117 -11.34 -10.75 17.24
N THR A 118 -10.29 -11.45 17.62
CA THR A 118 -9.15 -10.90 18.37
C THR A 118 -8.00 -10.52 17.45
N LEU A 119 -7.42 -9.32 17.64
CA LEU A 119 -6.21 -8.88 16.93
C LEU A 119 -5.02 -9.75 17.37
N VAL A 120 -4.55 -10.60 16.47
CA VAL A 120 -3.43 -11.50 16.73
C VAL A 120 -2.11 -11.00 16.15
N ARG A 121 -2.16 -10.21 15.07
CA ARG A 121 -0.96 -9.70 14.40
C ARG A 121 -1.25 -8.44 13.61
N ALA A 122 -0.27 -7.55 13.55
CA ALA A 122 -0.23 -6.43 12.62
C ALA A 122 1.12 -6.41 11.92
N ALA A 123 1.13 -6.15 10.61
CA ALA A 123 2.34 -6.10 9.81
C ALA A 123 2.34 -4.91 8.86
N THR A 124 3.51 -4.36 8.57
CA THR A 124 3.68 -3.38 7.49
C THR A 124 3.48 -4.06 6.14
N ARG A 125 3.25 -3.28 5.07
CA ARG A 125 3.13 -3.84 3.71
C ARG A 125 4.40 -4.54 3.26
N GLY A 126 5.58 -3.97 3.55
CA GLY A 126 6.86 -4.44 3.04
C GLY A 126 6.89 -4.48 1.52
N ASP A 127 7.37 -5.59 0.96
CA ASP A 127 7.38 -5.87 -0.48
C ASP A 127 6.02 -6.36 -1.03
N GLY A 128 5.00 -6.37 -0.18
CA GLY A 128 3.67 -6.86 -0.48
C GLY A 128 3.46 -8.35 -0.21
N THR A 129 4.51 -9.12 -0.07
CA THR A 129 4.49 -10.54 0.32
C THR A 129 4.95 -10.71 1.77
N THR A 130 6.02 -10.00 2.13
CA THR A 130 6.61 -10.01 3.47
C THR A 130 6.70 -8.58 3.98
N GLY A 131 6.15 -8.35 5.16
CA GLY A 131 6.25 -7.11 5.92
C GLY A 131 6.97 -7.33 7.23
N GLU A 132 6.87 -6.37 8.13
CA GLU A 132 7.46 -6.36 9.46
C GLU A 132 6.39 -6.49 10.53
N ASP A 133 6.63 -7.27 11.57
CA ASP A 133 5.71 -7.38 12.71
C ASP A 133 5.71 -6.08 13.52
N VAL A 134 4.63 -5.33 13.42
CA VAL A 134 4.39 -4.10 14.18
C VAL A 134 3.22 -4.24 15.16
N THR A 135 2.91 -5.47 15.55
CA THR A 135 1.78 -5.79 16.43
C THR A 135 1.83 -5.00 17.73
N HIS A 136 3.01 -4.91 18.35
CA HIS A 136 3.18 -4.15 19.60
C HIS A 136 2.85 -2.66 19.42
N ASN A 137 3.36 -2.05 18.35
CA ASN A 137 3.14 -0.66 18.01
C ASN A 137 1.66 -0.38 17.72
N VAL A 138 1.03 -1.21 16.89
CA VAL A 138 -0.38 -1.07 16.52
C VAL A 138 -1.30 -1.18 17.74
N ARG A 139 -0.98 -1.99 18.73
CA ARG A 139 -1.75 -2.11 19.97
C ARG A 139 -1.81 -0.82 20.78
N THR A 140 -0.90 0.13 20.58
CA THR A 140 -0.93 1.45 21.24
C THR A 140 -1.90 2.42 20.56
N ILE A 141 -2.39 2.11 19.36
CA ILE A 141 -3.29 2.97 18.60
C ILE A 141 -4.72 2.73 19.09
N ALA A 142 -5.26 3.68 19.83
CA ALA A 142 -6.59 3.56 20.48
C ALA A 142 -7.75 3.33 19.50
N SER A 143 -7.65 3.80 18.26
CA SER A 143 -8.66 3.62 17.21
C SER A 143 -8.68 2.21 16.60
N ILE A 144 -7.65 1.40 16.85
CA ILE A 144 -7.59 0.02 16.34
C ILE A 144 -8.14 -0.93 17.41
N PRO A 145 -9.30 -1.57 17.17
CA PRO A 145 -9.91 -2.45 18.16
C PRO A 145 -9.07 -3.70 18.37
N GLN A 146 -8.76 -4.03 19.62
CA GLN A 146 -8.10 -5.29 19.98
C GLN A 146 -9.05 -6.47 19.85
N GLN A 147 -10.38 -6.21 19.88
CA GLN A 147 -11.46 -7.16 19.73
C GLN A 147 -12.52 -6.57 18.80
N LEU A 148 -12.86 -7.27 17.73
CA LEU A 148 -13.96 -6.88 16.84
C LEU A 148 -15.29 -6.97 17.58
N SER A 149 -16.17 -6.00 17.33
CA SER A 149 -17.53 -6.00 17.90
C SER A 149 -18.46 -6.93 17.11
N GLY A 150 -19.49 -7.45 17.79
CA GLY A 150 -20.47 -8.34 17.17
C GLY A 150 -20.09 -9.81 17.23
N LYS A 151 -20.95 -10.68 16.65
CA LYS A 151 -20.79 -12.14 16.70
C LYS A 151 -20.66 -12.78 15.32
N ASN A 152 -20.83 -12.01 14.25
CA ASN A 152 -20.90 -12.53 12.88
C ASN A 152 -19.62 -12.17 12.05
N HIS A 153 -18.47 -12.08 12.71
CA HIS A 153 -17.20 -11.91 12.00
C HIS A 153 -16.66 -13.28 11.54
N PRO A 154 -15.87 -13.32 10.47
CA PRO A 154 -15.17 -14.52 10.04
C PRO A 154 -14.24 -15.05 11.13
N GLU A 155 -13.95 -16.36 11.10
CA GLU A 155 -12.97 -16.98 12.00
C GLU A 155 -11.58 -16.34 11.82
N GLU A 156 -11.21 -16.03 10.57
CA GLU A 156 -9.99 -15.33 10.23
C GLU A 156 -10.28 -14.22 9.23
N ILE A 157 -9.76 -13.00 9.45
CA ILE A 157 -9.88 -11.86 8.55
C ILE A 157 -8.64 -10.99 8.61
N GLU A 158 -8.15 -10.58 7.45
CA GLU A 158 -7.18 -9.49 7.28
C GLU A 158 -7.91 -8.18 6.99
N ILE A 159 -7.61 -7.14 7.75
CA ILE A 159 -8.10 -5.78 7.55
C ILE A 159 -6.91 -4.90 7.21
N ARG A 160 -6.97 -4.25 6.05
CA ARG A 160 -5.91 -3.37 5.56
C ARG A 160 -6.27 -1.92 5.80
N GLY A 161 -5.29 -1.12 6.15
CA GLY A 161 -5.48 0.29 6.45
C GLY A 161 -4.20 1.08 6.34
N GLU A 162 -4.29 2.34 6.71
CA GLU A 162 -3.18 3.29 6.70
C GLU A 162 -3.04 3.87 8.12
N VAL A 163 -1.83 3.81 8.67
CA VAL A 163 -1.47 4.50 9.92
C VAL A 163 -0.81 5.81 9.55
N PHE A 164 -1.35 6.91 10.04
CA PHE A 164 -0.84 8.25 9.76
C PHE A 164 -0.85 9.11 11.01
N ILE A 165 -0.06 10.17 11.01
CA ILE A 165 -0.08 11.24 12.00
C ILE A 165 -0.66 12.50 11.37
N SER A 166 -1.54 13.21 12.07
CA SER A 166 -2.03 14.50 11.57
C SER A 166 -0.92 15.55 11.60
N SER A 167 -0.95 16.53 10.66
CA SER A 167 0.05 17.61 10.64
C SER A 167 0.13 18.34 12.00
N ALA A 168 -1.02 18.58 12.65
CA ALA A 168 -1.07 19.24 13.94
C ALA A 168 -0.43 18.41 15.06
N ASP A 169 -0.56 17.07 15.04
CA ASP A 169 0.06 16.21 16.05
C ASP A 169 1.54 15.99 15.74
N PHE A 170 1.93 15.98 14.47
CA PHE A 170 3.33 15.96 14.06
C PHE A 170 4.09 17.22 14.51
N GLU A 171 3.48 18.41 14.36
CA GLU A 171 4.04 19.66 14.87
C GLU A 171 4.26 19.61 16.40
N LYS A 172 3.26 19.16 17.15
CA LYS A 172 3.40 18.99 18.61
C LYS A 172 4.49 18.01 19.02
N LEU A 173 4.63 16.91 18.26
CA LEU A 173 5.68 15.93 18.53
C LEU A 173 7.08 16.53 18.34
N ASN A 174 7.26 17.40 17.34
CA ASN A 174 8.53 18.06 17.07
C ASN A 174 8.88 19.19 18.06
N GLU A 175 7.89 19.71 18.78
CA GLU A 175 8.09 20.74 19.82
C GLU A 175 8.45 20.15 21.21
N SER A 176 8.31 18.85 21.40
CA SER A 176 8.56 18.13 22.67
C SER A 176 9.98 17.56 22.73
#